data_b2e510f16da90603582284d83a444ffe
#
_entry.id   b2e510f16da90603582284d83a444ffe
#
_cell.length_a   1.000
_cell.length_b   1.000
_cell.length_c   1.000
_cell.angle_alpha   90.00
_cell.angle_beta   90.00
_cell.angle_gamma   90.00
#
_symmetry.space_group_name_H-M   'P 1'
#
loop_
_entity.id
_entity.type
_entity.pdbx_description
1 polymer ?
#
loop_
_entity_poly.entity_id
_entity_poly.type
_entity_poly.pdbx_seq_one_letter_code
_entity_poly.pdbx_strand_id
1 'polypeptide(L)'
;LLEITTRQKENNTVIIIQIIINIMSNKVIHAIYNDDDVLMDAVKQTRAAHHHIEEIYTPFPVHGLDKAMGLAPTRIAICAFIYGIIGLSVYTALMNFIMINDWPQDIGGKPSFSYIDNMPAFVPIMFEGTVFFAAHLMVITFYMRSKLWPFKQAENPDVRTTDDHFLMEVGIHGNEEELVSFFTNTGAVEVKVVEKH
;
A
#
# COMPACT_ATOMS: atom_id res chain seq x y z
N LEU A 1 2.73 21.70 -50.27
CA LEU A 1 2.00 20.63 -49.55
C LEU A 1 2.95 19.60 -48.96
N LEU A 2 3.93 19.08 -49.69
CA LEU A 2 4.92 18.12 -49.18
C LEU A 2 5.80 18.65 -48.05
N GLU A 3 6.25 19.89 -48.12
CA GLU A 3 7.07 20.52 -47.06
C GLU A 3 6.34 20.70 -45.72
N ILE A 4 5.05 21.03 -45.78
CA ILE A 4 4.21 21.18 -44.58
C ILE A 4 4.03 19.82 -43.88
N THR A 5 3.84 18.74 -44.65
CA THR A 5 3.66 17.38 -44.13
C THR A 5 4.96 16.85 -43.49
N THR A 6 6.12 17.18 -44.05
CA THR A 6 7.43 16.78 -43.53
C THR A 6 7.73 17.47 -42.22
N ARG A 7 7.48 18.77 -42.09
CA ARG A 7 7.64 19.57 -40.89
C ARG A 7 6.73 19.13 -39.76
N GLN A 8 5.48 18.75 -40.07
CA GLN A 8 4.52 18.22 -39.11
C GLN A 8 4.99 16.86 -38.56
N LYS A 9 5.57 16.01 -39.39
CA LYS A 9 6.09 14.69 -39.05
C LYS A 9 7.33 14.81 -38.17
N GLU A 10 8.24 15.75 -38.46
CA GLU A 10 9.40 16.04 -37.60
C GLU A 10 8.99 16.57 -36.22
N ASN A 11 8.04 17.50 -36.16
CA ASN A 11 7.53 18.01 -34.88
C ASN A 11 6.88 16.90 -34.04
N ASN A 12 6.08 16.02 -34.65
CA ASN A 12 5.48 14.88 -33.93
C ASN A 12 6.54 13.88 -33.44
N THR A 13 7.61 13.68 -34.21
CA THR A 13 8.72 12.80 -33.81
C THR A 13 9.49 13.39 -32.63
N VAL A 14 9.75 14.70 -32.64
CA VAL A 14 10.40 15.39 -31.51
C VAL A 14 9.54 15.35 -30.26
N ILE A 15 8.22 15.55 -30.37
CA ILE A 15 7.28 15.43 -29.25
C ILE A 15 7.27 14.01 -28.69
N ILE A 16 7.22 12.99 -29.54
CA ILE A 16 7.24 11.58 -29.13
C ILE A 16 8.57 11.24 -28.43
N ILE A 17 9.69 11.69 -28.95
CA ILE A 17 11.00 11.49 -28.33
C ILE A 17 11.07 12.19 -26.96
N GLN A 18 10.54 13.41 -26.87
CA GLN A 18 10.49 14.14 -25.59
C GLN A 18 9.59 13.44 -24.56
N ILE A 19 8.47 12.90 -24.98
CA ILE A 19 7.58 12.08 -24.13
C ILE A 19 8.29 10.80 -23.69
N ILE A 20 9.01 10.12 -24.59
CA ILE A 20 9.76 8.91 -24.26
C ILE A 20 10.90 9.20 -23.29
N ILE A 21 11.64 10.31 -23.51
CA ILE A 21 12.70 10.75 -22.61
C ILE A 21 12.12 11.11 -21.23
N ASN A 22 10.97 11.77 -21.15
CA ASN A 22 10.29 12.06 -19.89
C ASN A 22 9.77 10.81 -19.19
N ILE A 23 9.25 9.84 -19.93
CA ILE A 23 8.82 8.53 -19.38
C ILE A 23 10.03 7.71 -18.89
N MET A 24 11.17 7.84 -19.55
CA MET A 24 12.43 7.21 -19.14
C MET A 24 13.23 8.02 -18.10
N SER A 25 12.87 9.28 -17.87
CA SER A 25 13.44 10.10 -16.80
C SER A 25 12.84 9.62 -15.48
N ASN A 26 13.64 8.91 -14.71
CA ASN A 26 13.31 8.42 -13.36
C ASN A 26 13.35 9.58 -12.34
N LYS A 27 12.93 10.80 -12.76
CA LYS A 27 12.94 12.00 -11.93
C LYS A 27 11.60 12.22 -11.27
N VAL A 28 11.66 12.62 -10.02
CA VAL A 28 10.49 12.97 -9.20
C VAL A 28 10.70 14.32 -8.55
N ILE A 29 9.61 15.02 -8.27
CA ILE A 29 9.61 16.23 -7.46
C ILE A 29 9.26 15.85 -6.03
N HIS A 30 10.09 16.28 -5.10
CA HIS A 30 9.82 16.26 -3.66
C HIS A 30 9.34 17.65 -3.23
N ALA A 31 8.05 17.78 -2.95
CA ALA A 31 7.47 18.98 -2.37
C ALA A 31 7.30 18.78 -0.87
N ILE A 32 7.93 19.65 -0.07
CA ILE A 32 7.98 19.53 1.39
C ILE A 32 7.06 20.58 2.00
N TYR A 33 6.24 20.16 2.94
CA TYR A 33 5.27 20.97 3.68
C TYR A 33 5.53 20.83 5.19
N ASN A 34 5.18 21.84 5.95
CA ASN A 34 5.31 21.89 7.42
C ASN A 34 3.95 21.85 8.14
N ASP A 35 2.85 21.72 7.39
CA ASP A 35 1.49 21.75 7.92
C ASP A 35 0.63 20.74 7.16
N ASP A 36 -0.19 19.98 7.89
CA ASP A 36 -1.02 18.91 7.32
C ASP A 36 -2.24 19.45 6.56
N ASP A 37 -2.80 20.59 6.93
CA ASP A 37 -3.90 21.23 6.21
C ASP A 37 -3.42 21.78 4.87
N VAL A 38 -2.22 22.40 4.85
CA VAL A 38 -1.59 22.88 3.62
C VAL A 38 -1.24 21.73 2.68
N LEU A 39 -0.68 20.61 3.21
CA LEU A 39 -0.46 19.39 2.45
C LEU A 39 -1.77 18.88 1.84
N MET A 40 -2.84 18.81 2.65
CA MET A 40 -4.14 18.28 2.22
C MET A 40 -4.71 19.07 1.05
N ASP A 41 -4.59 20.40 1.09
CA ASP A 41 -5.06 21.27 0.01
C ASP A 41 -4.15 21.17 -1.23
N ALA A 42 -2.85 21.03 -1.04
CA ALA A 42 -1.90 20.78 -2.12
C ALA A 42 -2.19 19.45 -2.84
N VAL A 43 -2.51 18.38 -2.10
CA VAL A 43 -2.90 17.07 -2.67
C VAL A 43 -4.17 17.20 -3.53
N LYS A 44 -5.19 17.91 -3.05
CA LYS A 44 -6.42 18.16 -3.83
C LYS A 44 -6.14 18.93 -5.12
N GLN A 45 -5.30 19.99 -5.04
CA GLN A 45 -4.91 20.78 -6.20
C GLN A 45 -4.09 19.98 -7.21
N THR A 46 -3.13 19.18 -6.73
CA THR A 46 -2.28 18.30 -7.56
C THR A 46 -3.13 17.31 -8.34
N ARG A 47 -4.13 16.70 -7.69
CA ARG A 47 -5.07 15.80 -8.37
C ARG A 47 -6.01 16.51 -9.34
N ALA A 48 -6.48 17.70 -9.00
CA ALA A 48 -7.31 18.52 -9.89
C ALA A 48 -6.54 18.91 -11.16
N ALA A 49 -5.22 19.15 -11.04
CA ALA A 49 -4.32 19.39 -12.15
C ALA A 49 -3.90 18.09 -12.91
N HIS A 50 -4.42 16.93 -12.52
CA HIS A 50 -4.11 15.62 -13.12
C HIS A 50 -2.63 15.19 -13.02
N HIS A 51 -1.89 15.73 -12.07
CA HIS A 51 -0.55 15.24 -11.77
C HIS A 51 -0.62 13.94 -10.97
N HIS A 52 0.29 13.01 -11.28
CA HIS A 52 0.35 11.72 -10.61
C HIS A 52 1.18 11.81 -9.34
N ILE A 53 0.53 11.60 -8.19
CA ILE A 53 1.21 11.51 -6.90
C ILE A 53 1.72 10.07 -6.76
N GLU A 54 3.03 9.92 -6.61
CA GLU A 54 3.70 8.63 -6.44
C GLU A 54 3.52 8.12 -5.00
N GLU A 55 3.95 8.95 -4.03
CA GLU A 55 3.91 8.60 -2.60
C GLU A 55 3.80 9.88 -1.76
N ILE A 56 3.29 9.76 -0.53
CA ILE A 56 3.30 10.83 0.47
C ILE A 56 3.87 10.27 1.77
N TYR A 57 4.90 10.93 2.29
CA TYR A 57 5.54 10.59 3.56
C TYR A 57 5.09 11.57 4.63
N THR A 58 4.58 11.06 5.73
CA THR A 58 4.03 11.86 6.84
C THR A 58 4.56 11.38 8.18
N PRO A 59 4.85 12.26 9.15
CA PRO A 59 5.32 11.88 10.47
C PRO A 59 4.25 11.18 11.32
N PHE A 60 2.98 11.44 11.02
CA PHE A 60 1.82 10.82 11.66
C PHE A 60 0.69 10.62 10.65
N PRO A 61 -0.29 9.75 10.94
CA PRO A 61 -1.44 9.52 10.06
C PRO A 61 -2.30 10.78 9.90
N VAL A 62 -2.37 11.33 8.68
CA VAL A 62 -3.23 12.49 8.35
C VAL A 62 -4.62 11.99 7.99
N HIS A 63 -5.64 12.47 8.71
CA HIS A 63 -7.01 12.02 8.53
C HIS A 63 -7.58 12.43 7.17
N GLY A 64 -8.04 11.45 6.40
CA GLY A 64 -8.66 11.68 5.09
C GLY A 64 -7.68 11.83 3.92
N LEU A 65 -6.37 11.70 4.15
CA LEU A 65 -5.34 11.79 3.11
C LEU A 65 -5.55 10.73 2.02
N ASP A 66 -5.88 9.49 2.38
CA ASP A 66 -6.18 8.39 1.45
C ASP A 66 -7.33 8.74 0.50
N LYS A 67 -8.37 9.42 1.00
CA LYS A 67 -9.50 9.90 0.18
C LYS A 67 -9.07 11.06 -0.71
N ALA A 68 -8.26 11.98 -0.19
CA ALA A 68 -7.72 13.09 -0.97
C ALA A 68 -6.81 12.58 -2.10
N MET A 69 -5.98 11.59 -1.84
CA MET A 69 -5.17 10.88 -2.85
C MET A 69 -6.02 10.03 -3.80
N GLY A 70 -7.28 9.71 -3.45
CA GLY A 70 -8.18 8.85 -4.21
C GLY A 70 -7.79 7.37 -4.19
N LEU A 71 -7.14 6.94 -3.13
CA LEU A 71 -6.78 5.54 -2.95
C LEU A 71 -8.01 4.67 -2.73
N ALA A 72 -8.01 3.49 -3.33
CA ALA A 72 -9.06 2.51 -3.11
C ALA A 72 -8.96 1.91 -1.70
N PRO A 73 -10.09 1.57 -1.05
CA PRO A 73 -10.08 0.91 0.26
C PRO A 73 -9.25 -0.38 0.23
N THR A 74 -8.50 -0.61 1.28
CA THR A 74 -7.69 -1.83 1.40
C THR A 74 -8.56 -3.08 1.52
N ARG A 75 -8.15 -4.18 0.87
CA ARG A 75 -8.81 -5.49 0.95
C ARG A 75 -8.19 -6.41 1.99
N ILE A 76 -7.29 -5.93 2.82
CA ILE A 76 -6.57 -6.76 3.79
C ILE A 76 -7.51 -7.41 4.81
N ALA A 77 -8.60 -6.74 5.17
CA ALA A 77 -9.62 -7.29 6.06
C ALA A 77 -10.32 -8.52 5.45
N ILE A 78 -10.55 -8.53 4.14
CA ILE A 78 -11.12 -9.69 3.43
C ILE A 78 -10.12 -10.84 3.43
N CYS A 79 -8.83 -10.57 3.23
CA CYS A 79 -7.80 -11.61 3.34
C CYS A 79 -7.77 -12.21 4.75
N ALA A 80 -7.83 -11.39 5.81
CA ALA A 80 -7.87 -11.86 7.18
C ALA A 80 -9.07 -12.79 7.44
N PHE A 81 -10.24 -12.45 6.92
CA PHE A 81 -11.44 -13.31 7.02
C PHE A 81 -11.26 -14.66 6.32
N ILE A 82 -10.72 -14.66 5.10
CA ILE A 82 -10.44 -15.90 4.35
C ILE A 82 -9.44 -16.77 5.10
N TYR A 83 -8.38 -16.19 5.63
CA TYR A 83 -7.38 -16.91 6.43
C TYR A 83 -7.98 -17.47 7.72
N GLY A 84 -8.91 -16.76 8.35
CA GLY A 84 -9.66 -17.26 9.49
C GLY A 84 -10.48 -18.51 9.14
N ILE A 85 -11.19 -18.51 8.01
CA ILE A 85 -11.93 -19.69 7.53
C ILE A 85 -11.00 -20.88 7.26
N ILE A 86 -9.84 -20.62 6.66
CA ILE A 86 -8.82 -21.65 6.44
C ILE A 86 -8.36 -22.24 7.78
N GLY A 87 -8.03 -21.38 8.76
CA GLY A 87 -7.64 -21.80 10.10
C GLY A 87 -8.70 -22.64 10.78
N LEU A 88 -9.96 -22.18 10.76
CA LEU A 88 -11.10 -22.93 11.29
C LEU A 88 -11.19 -24.32 10.65
N SER A 89 -11.11 -24.41 9.34
CA SER A 89 -11.21 -25.66 8.59
C SER A 89 -10.07 -26.63 8.93
N VAL A 90 -8.84 -26.12 8.98
CA VAL A 90 -7.65 -26.91 9.32
C VAL A 90 -7.75 -27.47 10.74
N TYR A 91 -8.09 -26.62 11.72
CA TYR A 91 -8.20 -27.08 13.12
C TYR A 91 -9.38 -28.00 13.32
N THR A 92 -10.51 -27.77 12.65
CA THR A 92 -11.66 -28.72 12.65
C THR A 92 -11.26 -30.10 12.13
N ALA A 93 -10.56 -30.14 10.99
CA ALA A 93 -10.09 -31.38 10.40
C ALA A 93 -9.05 -32.08 11.30
N LEU A 94 -8.12 -31.29 11.84
CA LEU A 94 -7.07 -31.80 12.74
C LEU A 94 -7.64 -32.41 14.02
N MET A 95 -8.58 -31.70 14.67
CA MET A 95 -9.22 -32.19 15.89
C MET A 95 -10.03 -33.44 15.63
N ASN A 96 -10.80 -33.48 14.52
CA ASN A 96 -11.55 -34.67 14.13
C ASN A 96 -10.60 -35.85 13.86
N PHE A 97 -9.52 -35.65 13.15
CA PHE A 97 -8.55 -36.69 12.85
C PHE A 97 -7.88 -37.24 14.12
N ILE A 98 -7.25 -36.34 14.92
CA ILE A 98 -6.46 -36.77 16.08
C ILE A 98 -7.35 -37.39 17.18
N MET A 99 -8.44 -36.69 17.51
CA MET A 99 -9.22 -37.02 18.72
C MET A 99 -10.32 -38.08 18.50
N ILE A 100 -10.68 -38.35 17.25
CA ILE A 100 -11.77 -39.26 16.92
C ILE A 100 -11.29 -40.45 16.06
N ASN A 101 -10.48 -40.17 15.01
CA ASN A 101 -10.12 -41.21 14.04
C ASN A 101 -8.82 -41.93 14.40
N ASP A 102 -7.75 -41.17 14.72
CA ASP A 102 -6.41 -41.73 14.93
C ASP A 102 -6.23 -42.26 16.34
N TRP A 103 -6.55 -41.48 17.36
CA TRP A 103 -6.43 -41.89 18.76
C TRP A 103 -7.65 -41.44 19.60
N PRO A 104 -8.76 -42.18 19.52
CA PRO A 104 -9.92 -41.90 20.35
C PRO A 104 -9.57 -41.94 21.83
N GLN A 105 -9.65 -40.80 22.52
CA GLN A 105 -9.32 -40.71 23.95
C GLN A 105 -10.60 -40.72 24.79
N ASP A 106 -10.86 -41.85 25.44
CA ASP A 106 -11.93 -41.96 26.43
C ASP A 106 -11.33 -41.76 27.84
N ILE A 107 -11.30 -40.50 28.30
CA ILE A 107 -10.79 -40.16 29.61
C ILE A 107 -11.92 -39.60 30.46
N GLY A 108 -12.26 -40.31 31.55
CA GLY A 108 -13.26 -39.85 32.51
C GLY A 108 -14.70 -39.83 31.97
N GLY A 109 -15.04 -40.74 31.03
CA GLY A 109 -16.36 -40.78 30.42
C GLY A 109 -16.65 -39.72 29.38
N LYS A 110 -15.62 -39.04 28.91
CA LYS A 110 -15.75 -38.02 27.83
C LYS A 110 -16.15 -38.72 26.53
N PRO A 111 -17.15 -38.20 25.78
CA PRO A 111 -17.54 -38.78 24.48
C PRO A 111 -16.37 -38.64 23.49
N SER A 112 -15.76 -39.77 23.08
CA SER A 112 -14.58 -39.75 22.21
C SER A 112 -14.88 -40.12 20.76
N PHE A 113 -16.09 -40.65 20.48
CA PHE A 113 -16.42 -41.26 19.19
C PHE A 113 -17.24 -40.34 18.26
N SER A 114 -17.70 -39.19 18.74
CA SER A 114 -18.53 -38.27 17.97
C SER A 114 -17.92 -36.85 18.01
N TYR A 115 -17.79 -36.24 16.84
CA TYR A 115 -17.37 -34.85 16.72
C TYR A 115 -18.34 -33.91 17.45
N ILE A 116 -19.63 -34.12 17.30
CA ILE A 116 -20.70 -33.28 17.89
C ILE A 116 -20.65 -33.30 19.41
N ASP A 117 -20.49 -34.49 20.00
CA ASP A 117 -20.44 -34.64 21.46
C ASP A 117 -19.16 -33.99 22.06
N ASN A 118 -18.07 -33.95 21.29
CA ASN A 118 -16.83 -33.29 21.68
C ASN A 118 -16.79 -31.80 21.35
N MET A 119 -17.77 -31.24 20.63
CA MET A 119 -17.81 -29.86 20.19
C MET A 119 -17.53 -28.86 21.30
N PRO A 120 -18.09 -28.93 22.52
CA PRO A 120 -17.78 -27.99 23.60
C PRO A 120 -16.30 -27.91 23.96
N ALA A 121 -15.56 -29.02 23.82
CA ALA A 121 -14.11 -29.06 24.05
C ALA A 121 -13.32 -28.57 22.83
N PHE A 122 -13.86 -28.71 21.61
CA PHE A 122 -13.18 -28.34 20.37
C PHE A 122 -13.31 -26.85 20.03
N VAL A 123 -14.43 -26.20 20.42
CA VAL A 123 -14.70 -24.79 20.11
C VAL A 123 -13.55 -23.85 20.52
N PRO A 124 -12.98 -23.91 21.74
CA PRO A 124 -11.87 -23.04 22.12
C PRO A 124 -10.64 -23.21 21.20
N ILE A 125 -10.31 -24.43 20.85
CA ILE A 125 -9.15 -24.77 20.00
C ILE A 125 -9.38 -24.31 18.55
N MET A 126 -10.59 -24.51 18.03
CA MET A 126 -10.98 -24.03 16.70
C MET A 126 -10.96 -22.50 16.62
N PHE A 127 -11.41 -21.83 17.68
CA PHE A 127 -11.33 -20.37 17.78
C PHE A 127 -9.87 -19.89 17.79
N GLU A 128 -9.02 -20.50 18.60
CA GLU A 128 -7.58 -20.18 18.64
C GLU A 128 -6.92 -20.36 17.27
N GLY A 129 -7.17 -21.48 16.59
CA GLY A 129 -6.68 -21.75 15.24
C GLY A 129 -7.17 -20.74 14.21
N THR A 130 -8.43 -20.32 14.31
CA THR A 130 -9.01 -19.27 13.45
C THR A 130 -8.27 -17.96 13.62
N VAL A 131 -8.08 -17.49 14.86
CA VAL A 131 -7.39 -16.25 15.16
C VAL A 131 -5.92 -16.32 14.79
N PHE A 132 -5.26 -17.45 15.07
CA PHE A 132 -3.85 -17.67 14.73
C PHE A 132 -3.60 -17.51 13.23
N PHE A 133 -4.36 -18.21 12.38
CA PHE A 133 -4.22 -18.11 10.93
C PHE A 133 -4.59 -16.70 10.42
N ALA A 134 -5.70 -16.13 10.89
CA ALA A 134 -6.13 -14.80 10.48
C ALA A 134 -5.04 -13.75 10.75
N ALA A 135 -4.51 -13.73 11.97
CA ALA A 135 -3.51 -12.74 12.37
C ALA A 135 -2.17 -12.93 11.65
N HIS A 136 -1.59 -14.13 11.71
CA HIS A 136 -0.24 -14.35 11.16
C HIS A 136 -0.20 -14.24 9.64
N LEU A 137 -1.16 -14.85 8.93
CA LEU A 137 -1.18 -14.75 7.47
C LEU A 137 -1.53 -13.33 6.98
N MET A 138 -2.34 -12.58 7.74
CA MET A 138 -2.58 -11.17 7.43
C MET A 138 -1.30 -10.35 7.56
N VAL A 139 -0.53 -10.51 8.64
CA VAL A 139 0.75 -9.83 8.86
C VAL A 139 1.77 -10.19 7.77
N ILE A 140 1.89 -11.47 7.43
CA ILE A 140 2.76 -11.93 6.34
C ILE A 140 2.34 -11.28 5.02
N THR A 141 1.05 -11.29 4.70
CA THR A 141 0.51 -10.66 3.48
C THR A 141 0.81 -9.16 3.45
N PHE A 142 0.67 -8.48 4.60
CA PHE A 142 1.01 -7.07 4.74
C PHE A 142 2.50 -6.83 4.45
N TYR A 143 3.40 -7.57 5.07
CA TYR A 143 4.85 -7.43 4.83
C TYR A 143 5.23 -7.70 3.37
N MET A 144 4.65 -8.75 2.77
CA MET A 144 4.87 -9.06 1.36
C MET A 144 4.40 -7.93 0.44
N ARG A 145 3.20 -7.41 0.69
CA ARG A 145 2.62 -6.34 -0.12
C ARG A 145 3.35 -5.01 0.04
N SER A 146 3.75 -4.68 1.25
CA SER A 146 4.52 -3.48 1.58
C SER A 146 6.02 -3.61 1.26
N LYS A 147 6.45 -4.77 0.71
CA LYS A 147 7.86 -5.08 0.42
C LYS A 147 8.80 -4.87 1.61
N LEU A 148 8.28 -5.11 2.83
CA LEU A 148 9.04 -5.02 4.08
C LEU A 148 9.71 -6.35 4.36
N TRP A 149 10.95 -6.52 3.89
CA TRP A 149 11.75 -7.71 4.12
C TRP A 149 12.77 -7.47 5.24
N PRO A 150 13.16 -8.51 5.99
CA PRO A 150 14.30 -8.42 6.89
C PRO A 150 15.55 -7.92 6.12
N PHE A 151 16.27 -6.97 6.71
CA PHE A 151 17.46 -6.35 6.13
C PHE A 151 17.20 -5.38 4.94
N LYS A 152 15.97 -5.07 4.58
CA LYS A 152 15.70 -4.01 3.62
C LYS A 152 16.09 -2.66 4.24
N GLN A 153 16.83 -1.83 3.49
CA GLN A 153 17.11 -0.46 3.91
C GLN A 153 15.83 0.36 3.89
N ALA A 154 15.70 1.28 4.85
CA ALA A 154 14.56 2.19 4.90
C ALA A 154 14.58 3.12 3.68
N GLU A 155 13.48 3.18 2.96
CA GLU A 155 13.25 4.13 1.88
C GLU A 155 12.63 5.39 2.48
N ASN A 156 13.44 6.21 3.14
CA ASN A 156 13.00 7.51 3.64
C ASN A 156 13.72 8.60 2.84
N PRO A 157 13.02 9.35 1.97
CA PRO A 157 13.65 10.35 1.12
C PRO A 157 14.16 11.57 1.88
N ASP A 158 13.57 11.89 3.03
CA ASP A 158 13.98 13.00 3.90
C ASP A 158 13.73 12.67 5.37
N VAL A 159 14.77 12.81 6.19
CA VAL A 159 14.71 12.49 7.64
C VAL A 159 13.67 13.34 8.37
N ARG A 160 13.39 14.55 7.92
CA ARG A 160 12.40 15.45 8.52
C ARG A 160 10.97 14.92 8.46
N THR A 161 10.69 13.96 7.58
CA THR A 161 9.37 13.28 7.52
C THR A 161 9.12 12.34 8.71
N THR A 162 10.11 12.12 9.55
CA THR A 162 9.94 11.40 10.84
C THR A 162 9.75 12.34 12.03
N ASP A 163 9.79 13.65 11.83
CA ASP A 163 9.69 14.66 12.88
C ASP A 163 8.46 15.57 12.67
N ASP A 164 8.56 16.57 11.79
CA ASP A 164 7.55 17.62 11.68
C ASP A 164 7.22 18.03 10.23
N HIS A 165 7.82 17.38 9.23
CA HIS A 165 7.60 17.73 7.83
C HIS A 165 6.87 16.62 7.07
N PHE A 166 6.11 17.04 6.08
CA PHE A 166 5.39 16.17 5.14
C PHE A 166 6.05 16.28 3.77
N LEU A 167 6.23 15.17 3.08
CA LEU A 167 6.82 15.15 1.76
C LEU A 167 5.85 14.51 0.77
N MET A 168 5.53 15.22 -0.30
CA MET A 168 4.78 14.69 -1.44
C MET A 168 5.72 14.44 -2.61
N GLU A 169 5.79 13.19 -3.06
CA GLU A 169 6.54 12.75 -4.23
C GLU A 169 5.63 12.72 -5.44
N VAL A 170 6.01 13.44 -6.49
CA VAL A 170 5.23 13.55 -7.72
C VAL A 170 6.09 13.25 -8.94
N GLY A 171 5.59 12.37 -9.82
CA GLY A 171 6.26 12.04 -11.08
C GLY A 171 6.28 13.24 -12.04
N ILE A 172 7.43 13.46 -12.68
CA ILE A 172 7.57 14.56 -13.64
C ILE A 172 7.01 14.13 -15.01
N HIS A 173 5.85 14.70 -15.35
CA HIS A 173 5.23 14.53 -16.65
C HIS A 173 5.08 15.91 -17.31
N GLY A 174 6.14 16.43 -17.95
CA GLY A 174 6.09 17.73 -18.62
C GLY A 174 7.24 18.66 -18.28
N ASN A 175 6.94 19.96 -18.18
CA ASN A 175 7.94 20.98 -17.89
C ASN A 175 8.26 21.02 -16.39
N GLU A 176 9.53 20.77 -16.06
CA GLU A 176 10.06 20.72 -14.70
C GLU A 176 9.88 22.08 -13.97
N GLU A 177 10.16 23.19 -14.66
CA GLU A 177 10.06 24.54 -14.08
C GLU A 177 8.61 24.93 -13.75
N GLU A 178 7.65 24.52 -14.57
CA GLU A 178 6.23 24.75 -14.36
C GLU A 178 5.73 24.00 -13.12
N LEU A 179 6.15 22.75 -12.95
CA LEU A 179 5.80 21.93 -11.79
C LEU A 179 6.43 22.49 -10.50
N VAL A 180 7.69 22.93 -10.53
CA VAL A 180 8.33 23.56 -9.37
C VAL A 180 7.58 24.83 -8.97
N SER A 181 7.20 25.67 -9.92
CA SER A 181 6.41 26.88 -9.65
C SER A 181 5.01 26.54 -9.11
N PHE A 182 4.38 25.49 -9.64
CA PHE A 182 3.09 25.02 -9.16
C PHE A 182 3.16 24.61 -7.68
N PHE A 183 4.12 23.76 -7.29
CA PHE A 183 4.25 23.31 -5.89
C PHE A 183 4.65 24.42 -4.94
N THR A 184 5.47 25.37 -5.38
CA THR A 184 5.76 26.58 -4.59
C THR A 184 4.49 27.38 -4.32
N ASN A 185 3.61 27.53 -5.31
CA ASN A 185 2.34 28.23 -5.16
C ASN A 185 1.32 27.49 -4.29
N THR A 186 1.41 26.17 -4.15
CA THR A 186 0.57 25.38 -3.23
C THR A 186 1.00 25.45 -1.77
N GLY A 187 2.05 26.23 -1.46
CA GLY A 187 2.54 26.43 -0.10
C GLY A 187 3.64 25.47 0.33
N ALA A 188 4.31 24.81 -0.61
CA ALA A 188 5.50 24.01 -0.28
C ALA A 188 6.62 24.92 0.27
N VAL A 189 7.19 24.51 1.40
CA VAL A 189 8.34 25.20 2.03
C VAL A 189 9.61 24.99 1.21
N GLU A 190 9.73 23.83 0.59
CA GLU A 190 10.88 23.44 -0.23
C GLU A 190 10.43 22.54 -1.36
N VAL A 191 10.97 22.75 -2.56
CA VAL A 191 10.71 21.89 -3.73
C VAL A 191 12.06 21.47 -4.31
N LYS A 192 12.27 20.15 -4.42
CA LYS A 192 13.50 19.55 -4.97
C LYS A 192 13.16 18.60 -6.11
N VAL A 193 14.02 18.61 -7.13
CA VAL A 193 14.00 17.60 -8.18
C VAL A 193 15.05 16.54 -7.85
N VAL A 194 14.64 15.29 -7.76
CA VAL A 194 15.48 14.16 -7.35
C VAL A 194 15.36 13.03 -8.38
N GLU A 195 16.43 12.30 -8.61
CA GLU A 195 16.38 11.06 -9.37
C GLU A 195 15.87 9.93 -8.47
N LYS A 196 14.86 9.22 -8.93
CA LYS A 196 14.30 8.05 -8.21
C LYS A 196 15.28 6.88 -8.30
N HIS A 197 15.73 6.40 -7.16
CA HIS A 197 16.64 5.24 -7.05
C HIS A 197 15.91 3.91 -7.13
#